data_63f377fec27a0b52917ad6aaa79a4a9b
#
_entry.id   63f377fec27a0b52917ad6aaa79a4a9b
#
_cell.length_a   1.000
_cell.length_b   1.000
_cell.length_c   1.000
_cell.angle_alpha   90.00
_cell.angle_beta   90.00
_cell.angle_gamma   90.00
#
_symmetry.space_group_name_H-M   'P 1'
#
loop_
_entity.id
_entity.type
_entity.pdbx_description
1 polymer ?
#
loop_
_entity_poly.entity_id
_entity_poly.type
_entity_poly.pdbx_seq_one_letter_code
_entity_poly.pdbx_strand_id
1 'polypeptide(L)'
;MRYIEPHAHMVSRVTDDYERMALAGCEVVCEPAFWAGFDRSSTAGFYDYFRQLTEHEPRRAARFGLKHFSWLCINPKEAEDVKLA
;
A
#
# COMPACT_ATOMS: atom_id res chain seq x y z
N MET A 1 13.74 10.56 -16.91
CA MET A 1 13.88 9.10 -16.83
C MET A 1 12.63 8.53 -16.20
N ARG A 2 12.08 7.47 -16.80
CA ARG A 2 10.92 6.77 -16.26
C ARG A 2 11.36 5.59 -15.39
N TYR A 3 10.63 5.32 -14.31
CA TYR A 3 10.99 4.18 -13.46
C TYR A 3 9.76 3.57 -12.78
N ILE A 4 9.97 2.36 -12.25
CA ILE A 4 8.99 1.64 -11.45
C ILE A 4 9.55 1.56 -10.02
N GLU A 5 8.74 1.93 -9.03
CA GLU A 5 9.09 1.75 -7.62
C GLU A 5 8.57 0.38 -7.16
N PRO A 6 9.46 -0.62 -6.94
CA PRO A 6 9.01 -1.98 -6.65
C PRO A 6 8.62 -2.20 -5.19
N HIS A 7 8.90 -1.28 -4.30
CA HIS A 7 8.66 -1.47 -2.88
C HIS A 7 8.50 -0.12 -2.17
N ALA A 8 7.26 0.30 -1.98
CA ALA A 8 6.96 1.54 -1.26
C ALA A 8 5.73 1.35 -0.38
N HIS A 9 5.71 2.03 0.75
CA HIS A 9 4.59 1.97 1.71
C HIS A 9 3.84 3.31 1.69
N MET A 10 3.00 3.49 0.69
CA MET A 10 2.31 4.76 0.43
C MET A 10 1.19 5.05 1.42
N VAL A 11 0.62 4.03 2.06
CA VAL A 11 -0.42 4.22 3.09
C VAL A 11 0.06 5.14 4.21
N SER A 12 1.33 5.06 4.57
CA SER A 12 1.92 5.89 5.62
C SER A 12 2.49 7.22 5.11
N ARG A 13 2.31 7.54 3.82
CA ARG A 13 2.83 8.76 3.21
C ARG A 13 1.71 9.73 2.86
N VAL A 14 2.06 11.00 2.73
CA VAL A 14 1.10 12.02 2.30
C VAL A 14 0.90 11.97 0.78
N THR A 15 -0.25 12.49 0.33
CA THR A 15 -0.59 12.47 -1.09
C THR A 15 0.44 13.20 -1.97
N ASP A 16 1.07 14.27 -1.45
CA ASP A 16 2.09 15.02 -2.17
C ASP A 16 3.31 14.17 -2.54
N ASP A 17 3.56 13.07 -1.83
CA ASP A 17 4.65 12.16 -2.18
C ASP A 17 4.42 11.49 -3.54
N TYR A 18 3.17 11.21 -3.89
CA TYR A 18 2.84 10.72 -5.23
C TYR A 18 3.19 11.75 -6.31
N GLU A 19 2.90 13.02 -6.05
CA GLU A 19 3.24 14.08 -6.98
C GLU A 19 4.75 14.16 -7.19
N ARG A 20 5.52 14.12 -6.10
CA ARG A 20 6.98 14.14 -6.18
C ARG A 20 7.53 12.97 -6.96
N MET A 21 6.99 11.78 -6.74
CA MET A 21 7.39 10.58 -7.48
C MET A 21 7.08 10.73 -8.96
N ALA A 22 5.90 11.23 -9.30
CA ALA A 22 5.51 11.45 -10.70
C ALA A 22 6.45 12.45 -11.38
N LEU A 23 6.79 13.54 -10.69
CA LEU A 23 7.71 14.55 -11.23
C LEU A 23 9.12 13.99 -11.42
N ALA A 24 9.52 13.02 -10.60
CA ALA A 24 10.80 12.34 -10.73
C ALA A 24 10.82 11.27 -11.82
N GLY A 25 9.68 10.97 -12.44
CA GLY A 25 9.57 9.99 -13.53
C GLY A 25 8.98 8.64 -13.13
N CYS A 26 8.44 8.51 -11.95
CA CYS A 26 7.79 7.27 -11.52
C CYS A 26 6.48 7.05 -12.28
N GLU A 27 6.29 5.85 -12.81
CA GLU A 27 5.07 5.49 -13.53
C GLU A 27 4.24 4.44 -12.78
N VAL A 28 4.89 3.56 -12.04
CA VAL A 28 4.25 2.44 -11.35
C VAL A 28 4.81 2.32 -9.94
N VAL A 29 3.93 2.12 -8.97
CA VAL A 29 4.29 1.86 -7.57
C VAL A 29 3.75 0.49 -7.18
N CYS A 30 4.61 -0.32 -6.58
CA CYS A 30 4.21 -1.60 -5.97
C CYS A 30 4.29 -1.46 -4.46
N GLU A 31 3.20 -1.73 -3.78
CA GLU A 31 3.11 -1.56 -2.33
C GLU A 31 2.83 -2.88 -1.64
N PRO A 32 3.85 -3.49 -0.97
CA PRO A 32 3.60 -4.62 -0.08
C PRO A 32 2.81 -4.19 1.15
N ALA A 33 1.99 -5.08 1.68
CA ALA A 33 1.24 -4.80 2.90
C ALA A 33 2.19 -4.47 4.06
N PHE A 34 1.90 -3.37 4.77
CA PHE A 34 2.68 -2.90 5.90
C PHE A 34 1.71 -2.38 6.96
N TRP A 35 1.63 -3.03 8.08
CA TRP A 35 0.54 -2.94 9.05
C TRP A 35 0.54 -1.69 9.94
N ALA A 36 1.21 -0.63 9.55
CA ALA A 36 1.29 0.61 10.32
C ALA A 36 -0.10 1.26 10.48
N GLY A 37 -0.50 1.51 11.73
CA GLY A 37 -1.72 2.23 12.03
C GLY A 37 -3.01 1.42 11.93
N PHE A 38 -2.94 0.13 11.62
CA PHE A 38 -4.12 -0.72 11.51
C PHE A 38 -4.16 -1.77 12.62
N ASP A 39 -5.39 -2.19 12.98
CA ASP A 39 -5.61 -3.24 13.96
C ASP A 39 -5.16 -4.59 13.40
N ARG A 40 -4.20 -5.22 14.07
CA ARG A 40 -3.66 -6.52 13.67
C ARG A 40 -4.30 -7.69 14.40
N SER A 41 -5.16 -7.40 15.38
CA SER A 41 -5.73 -8.43 16.24
C SER A 41 -7.05 -8.97 15.73
N SER A 42 -7.62 -8.40 14.67
CA SER A 42 -8.91 -8.82 14.14
C SER A 42 -8.88 -8.96 12.62
N THR A 43 -9.75 -9.85 12.12
CA THR A 43 -9.96 -10.00 10.68
C THR A 43 -10.47 -8.72 10.05
N ALA A 44 -11.33 -7.99 10.76
CA ALA A 44 -11.87 -6.72 10.26
C ALA A 44 -10.76 -5.69 10.03
N GLY A 45 -9.76 -5.62 10.92
CA GLY A 45 -8.62 -4.73 10.75
C GLY A 45 -7.80 -5.06 9.49
N PHE A 46 -7.60 -6.35 9.21
CA PHE A 46 -6.93 -6.77 7.98
C PHE A 46 -7.73 -6.39 6.74
N TYR A 47 -9.05 -6.57 6.76
CA TYR A 47 -9.90 -6.19 5.63
C TYR A 47 -9.87 -4.68 5.40
N ASP A 48 -9.89 -3.88 6.44
CA ASP A 48 -9.83 -2.42 6.33
C ASP A 48 -8.51 -1.99 5.68
N TYR A 49 -7.39 -2.58 6.09
CA TYR A 49 -6.10 -2.28 5.50
C TYR A 49 -6.05 -2.72 4.03
N PHE A 50 -6.51 -3.93 3.73
CA PHE A 50 -6.53 -4.40 2.34
C PHE A 50 -7.40 -3.51 1.46
N ARG A 51 -8.53 -3.03 1.99
CA ARG A 51 -9.37 -2.09 1.26
C ARG A 51 -8.64 -0.78 0.99
N GLN A 52 -7.89 -0.27 1.97
CA GLN A 52 -7.05 0.92 1.77
C GLN A 52 -6.09 0.72 0.61
N LEU A 53 -5.42 -0.43 0.57
CA LEU A 53 -4.45 -0.75 -0.49
C LEU A 53 -5.12 -0.93 -1.86
N THR A 54 -6.28 -1.58 -1.92
CA THR A 54 -6.89 -1.96 -3.19
C THR A 54 -7.85 -0.92 -3.76
N GLU A 55 -8.42 -0.04 -2.93
CA GLU A 55 -9.40 0.94 -3.35
C GLU A 55 -8.89 2.38 -3.27
N HIS A 56 -8.25 2.75 -2.15
CA HIS A 56 -7.87 4.15 -1.92
C HIS A 56 -6.52 4.52 -2.53
N GLU A 57 -5.50 3.68 -2.38
CA GLU A 57 -4.18 4.00 -2.89
C GLU A 57 -4.12 4.07 -4.41
N PRO A 58 -4.75 3.18 -5.18
CA PRO A 58 -4.78 3.33 -6.63
C PRO A 58 -5.42 4.64 -7.09
N ARG A 59 -6.44 5.12 -6.37
CA ARG A 59 -7.08 6.40 -6.69
C ARG A 59 -6.17 7.59 -6.40
N ARG A 60 -5.45 7.55 -5.27
CA ARG A 60 -4.49 8.60 -4.93
C ARG A 60 -3.38 8.67 -5.98
N ALA A 61 -2.84 7.52 -6.35
CA ALA A 61 -1.78 7.44 -7.36
C ALA A 61 -2.27 7.92 -8.73
N ALA A 62 -3.48 7.54 -9.13
CA ALA A 62 -4.05 7.90 -10.42
C ALA A 62 -4.21 9.41 -10.59
N ARG A 63 -4.38 10.18 -9.51
CA ARG A 63 -4.47 11.64 -9.56
C ARG A 63 -3.21 12.28 -10.16
N PHE A 64 -2.09 11.60 -10.10
CA PHE A 64 -0.80 12.08 -10.61
C PHE A 64 -0.30 11.23 -11.77
N GLY A 65 -1.15 10.38 -12.34
CA GLY A 65 -0.80 9.57 -13.49
C GLY A 65 -0.01 8.30 -13.18
N LEU A 66 0.09 7.91 -11.91
CA LEU A 66 0.77 6.66 -11.53
C LEU A 66 -0.21 5.50 -11.46
N LYS A 67 0.28 4.31 -11.74
CA LYS A 67 -0.43 3.06 -11.47
C LYS A 67 0.06 2.49 -10.15
N HIS A 68 -0.86 2.00 -9.35
CA HIS A 68 -0.56 1.42 -8.03
C HIS A 68 -1.00 -0.04 -8.00
N PHE A 69 -0.08 -0.91 -7.64
CA PHE A 69 -0.35 -2.34 -7.41
C PHE A 69 0.03 -2.69 -5.99
N SER A 70 -0.70 -3.60 -5.37
CA SER A 70 -0.43 -3.99 -3.99
C SER A 70 -0.22 -5.49 -3.87
N TRP A 71 0.60 -5.87 -2.89
CA TRP A 71 0.85 -7.25 -2.51
C TRP A 71 0.19 -7.45 -1.14
N LEU A 72 -0.92 -8.19 -1.12
CA LEU A 72 -1.63 -8.47 0.12
C LEU A 72 -0.97 -9.66 0.82
N CYS A 73 -0.59 -9.46 2.07
CA CYS A 73 0.08 -10.49 2.84
C CYS A 73 -0.18 -10.31 4.33
N ILE A 74 0.09 -11.35 5.10
CA ILE A 74 0.06 -11.32 6.56
C ILE A 74 1.50 -11.37 7.04
N ASN A 75 1.86 -10.45 7.96
CA ASN A 75 3.17 -10.46 8.58
C ASN A 75 3.38 -11.81 9.28
N PRO A 76 4.57 -12.44 9.16
CA PRO A 76 4.84 -13.73 9.80
C PRO A 76 4.50 -13.77 11.29
N LYS A 77 4.71 -12.68 12.00
CA LYS A 77 4.34 -12.58 13.42
C LYS A 77 2.84 -12.73 13.63
N GLU A 78 2.03 -12.16 12.76
CA GLU A 78 0.57 -12.25 12.85
C GLU A 78 0.08 -13.63 12.39
N ALA A 79 0.81 -14.31 11.54
CA ALA A 79 0.46 -15.65 11.07
C ALA A 79 0.55 -16.71 12.18
N GLU A 80 1.17 -16.39 13.30
CA GLU A 80 1.18 -17.25 14.49
C GLU A 80 -0.21 -17.34 15.14
N ASP A 81 -1.08 -16.36 14.90
CA ASP A 81 -2.46 -16.40 15.38
C ASP A 81 -3.32 -17.18 14.39
N VAL A 82 -3.68 -18.40 14.77
CA VAL A 82 -4.44 -19.32 13.94
C VAL A 82 -5.78 -18.74 13.50
N LYS A 83 -6.40 -17.88 14.31
CA LYS A 83 -7.68 -17.27 13.97
C LYS A 83 -7.58 -16.23 12.86
N LEU A 84 -6.42 -15.57 12.75
CA LEU A 84 -6.18 -14.57 11.71
C LEU A 84 -5.67 -15.21 10.43
N ALA A 85 -4.87 -16.23 10.58
CA ALA A 85 -4.32 -16.91 9.43
C ALA A 85 -5.38 -17.71 8.69
#